data_97dae6458b74b3b387aab125ea0bccc2
#
_entry.id   97dae6458b74b3b387aab125ea0bccc2
#
_cell.length_a   1.000
_cell.length_b   1.000
_cell.length_c   1.000
_cell.angle_alpha   90.00
_cell.angle_beta   90.00
_cell.angle_gamma   90.00
#
_symmetry.space_group_name_H-M   'P 1'
#
loop_
_entity.id
_entity.type
_entity.pdbx_description
1 polymer ?
#
loop_
_entity_poly.entity_id
_entity_poly.type
_entity_poly.pdbx_seq_one_letter_code
_entity_poly.pdbx_strand_id
1 'polypeptide(L)'
;METRTERTKTIEVLEKEFKDAKGIYLTDINRIDVARITKLRNEIRKKGMKYIVVKNTLARIAFERCGKKDLTPFLKGQIGVVVAHQEGMAPAKIIRDFQKECAKDIKNIELLPVKVAYVDGTTFSGKDTARLADIPSRDVLLSQLLGVLQAPMAKFAGTLNSVLTTFAGTLDAVRRKKESEPPTS
;
A
#
# COMPACT_ATOMS: atom_id res chain seq x y z
N MET A 1 -10.22 35.94 9.77
CA MET A 1 -8.81 35.90 9.28
C MET A 1 -7.96 35.26 10.37
N GLU A 2 -7.24 34.18 10.05
CA GLU A 2 -6.31 33.56 11.02
C GLU A 2 -5.21 34.56 11.41
N THR A 3 -5.01 34.75 12.71
CA THR A 3 -3.98 35.61 13.25
C THR A 3 -2.58 35.04 12.98
N ARG A 4 -1.57 35.90 12.97
CA ARG A 4 -0.17 35.47 12.69
C ARG A 4 0.32 34.40 13.68
N THR A 5 -0.13 34.49 14.92
CA THR A 5 0.16 33.51 15.99
C THR A 5 -0.50 32.17 15.78
N GLU A 6 -1.73 32.11 15.23
CA GLU A 6 -2.42 30.85 14.92
C GLU A 6 -1.74 30.12 13.74
N ARG A 7 -1.31 30.86 12.73
CA ARG A 7 -0.54 30.29 11.61
C ARG A 7 0.77 29.67 12.06
N THR A 8 1.48 30.34 12.98
CA THR A 8 2.75 29.80 13.51
C THR A 8 2.52 28.50 14.26
N LYS A 9 1.50 28.46 15.14
CA LYS A 9 1.11 27.23 15.85
C LYS A 9 0.71 26.09 14.90
N THR A 10 -0.05 26.41 13.86
CA THR A 10 -0.44 25.42 12.85
C THR A 10 0.78 24.86 12.12
N ILE A 11 1.75 25.71 11.76
CA ILE A 11 2.99 25.30 11.11
C ILE A 11 3.80 24.36 12.04
N GLU A 12 3.92 24.69 13.33
CA GLU A 12 4.64 23.86 14.30
C GLU A 12 4.01 22.48 14.48
N VAL A 13 2.67 22.41 14.52
CA VAL A 13 1.94 21.13 14.58
C VAL A 13 2.18 20.31 13.33
N LEU A 14 2.07 20.94 12.14
CA LEU A 14 2.32 20.28 10.86
C LEU A 14 3.78 19.82 10.73
N GLU A 15 4.72 20.61 11.21
CA GLU A 15 6.14 20.26 11.20
C GLU A 15 6.40 19.00 12.04
N LYS A 16 5.84 18.89 13.24
CA LYS A 16 5.93 17.68 14.05
C LYS A 16 5.33 16.47 13.34
N GLU A 17 4.11 16.60 12.81
CA GLU A 17 3.43 15.51 12.10
C GLU A 17 4.21 15.06 10.86
N PHE A 18 4.77 15.99 10.10
CA PHE A 18 5.52 15.66 8.88
C PHE A 18 6.92 15.12 9.16
N LYS A 19 7.53 15.49 10.28
CA LYS A 19 8.85 15.00 10.68
C LYS A 19 8.80 13.53 11.08
N ASP A 20 7.77 13.15 11.86
CA ASP A 20 7.60 11.80 12.36
C ASP A 20 6.94 10.85 11.34
N ALA A 21 6.49 11.38 10.20
CA ALA A 21 5.81 10.62 9.17
C ALA A 21 6.76 9.77 8.34
N LYS A 22 6.50 8.45 8.27
CA LYS A 22 7.13 7.50 7.35
C LYS A 22 6.54 7.57 5.95
N GLY A 23 5.27 7.97 5.83
CA GLY A 23 4.59 8.15 4.56
C GLY A 23 3.75 9.43 4.52
N ILE A 24 3.87 10.21 3.45
CA ILE A 24 3.07 11.41 3.17
C ILE A 24 2.49 11.30 1.77
N TYR A 25 1.17 11.40 1.65
CA TYR A 25 0.46 11.33 0.37
C TYR A 25 -0.30 12.61 0.12
N LEU A 26 -0.05 13.22 -1.03
CA LEU A 26 -0.79 14.39 -1.51
C LEU A 26 -1.90 13.96 -2.44
N THR A 27 -3.14 14.18 -2.02
CA THR A 27 -4.34 13.83 -2.78
C THR A 27 -5.08 15.08 -3.22
N ASP A 28 -5.69 15.06 -4.39
CA ASP A 28 -6.55 16.14 -4.86
C ASP A 28 -7.99 15.92 -4.37
N ILE A 29 -8.56 16.95 -3.69
CA ILE A 29 -9.90 16.87 -3.08
C ILE A 29 -10.97 17.39 -4.05
N ASN A 30 -10.59 17.90 -5.22
CA ASN A 30 -11.54 18.43 -6.17
C ASN A 30 -12.60 17.38 -6.54
N ARG A 31 -13.87 17.78 -6.58
CA ARG A 31 -15.01 16.98 -7.03
C ARG A 31 -15.41 15.82 -6.10
N ILE A 32 -15.02 15.84 -4.83
CA ILE A 32 -15.44 14.84 -3.85
C ILE A 32 -16.53 15.40 -2.96
N ASP A 33 -17.60 14.62 -2.76
CA ASP A 33 -18.69 14.93 -1.86
C ASP A 33 -18.24 14.86 -0.38
N VAL A 34 -18.82 15.70 0.47
CA VAL A 34 -18.52 15.79 1.90
C VAL A 34 -18.76 14.45 2.61
N ALA A 35 -19.82 13.73 2.23
CA ALA A 35 -20.11 12.41 2.81
C ALA A 35 -18.99 11.41 2.54
N ARG A 36 -18.42 11.42 1.34
CA ARG A 36 -17.32 10.53 0.92
C ARG A 36 -15.99 10.88 1.62
N ILE A 37 -15.68 12.18 1.74
CA ILE A 37 -14.50 12.62 2.50
C ILE A 37 -14.60 12.19 3.97
N THR A 38 -15.80 12.24 4.55
CA THR A 38 -16.02 11.82 5.93
C THR A 38 -15.81 10.32 6.11
N LYS A 39 -16.29 9.49 5.17
CA LYS A 39 -16.01 8.04 5.15
C LYS A 39 -14.50 7.76 5.07
N LEU A 40 -13.81 8.40 4.12
CA LEU A 40 -12.36 8.27 3.95
C LEU A 40 -11.59 8.65 5.23
N ARG A 41 -11.95 9.77 5.88
CA ARG A 41 -11.33 10.19 7.14
C ARG A 41 -11.50 9.15 8.24
N ASN A 42 -12.69 8.55 8.33
CA ASN A 42 -12.97 7.52 9.32
C ASN A 42 -12.15 6.25 9.07
N GLU A 43 -11.98 5.83 7.83
CA GLU A 43 -11.15 4.67 7.47
C GLU A 43 -9.67 4.91 7.76
N ILE A 44 -9.16 6.09 7.41
CA ILE A 44 -7.78 6.50 7.68
C ILE A 44 -7.52 6.54 9.18
N ARG A 45 -8.46 7.10 9.97
CA ARG A 45 -8.35 7.16 11.44
C ARG A 45 -8.39 5.79 12.10
N LYS A 46 -9.22 4.86 11.62
CA LYS A 46 -9.28 3.48 12.12
C LYS A 46 -7.93 2.76 12.03
N LYS A 47 -7.10 3.12 11.05
CA LYS A 47 -5.76 2.56 10.86
C LYS A 47 -4.63 3.42 11.47
N GLY A 48 -4.96 4.33 12.39
CA GLY A 48 -3.98 5.14 13.11
C GLY A 48 -3.27 6.21 12.27
N MET A 49 -3.86 6.59 11.12
CA MET A 49 -3.32 7.61 10.23
C MET A 49 -4.12 8.91 10.33
N LYS A 50 -3.53 10.01 9.89
CA LYS A 50 -4.17 11.33 9.92
C LYS A 50 -4.41 11.84 8.50
N TYR A 51 -5.62 12.35 8.26
CA TYR A 51 -5.98 13.07 7.04
C TYR A 51 -6.16 14.54 7.36
N ILE A 52 -5.31 15.39 6.81
CA ILE A 52 -5.24 16.81 7.11
C ILE A 52 -5.45 17.60 5.82
N VAL A 53 -6.38 18.53 5.84
CA VAL A 53 -6.56 19.51 4.75
C VAL A 53 -5.96 20.82 5.21
N VAL A 54 -4.94 21.28 4.50
CA VAL A 54 -4.16 22.46 4.89
C VAL A 54 -4.07 23.43 3.73
N LYS A 55 -3.94 24.70 4.05
CA LYS A 55 -3.66 25.75 3.06
C LYS A 55 -2.27 25.51 2.44
N ASN A 56 -2.18 25.52 1.11
CA ASN A 56 -0.94 25.21 0.37
C ASN A 56 0.27 26.04 0.82
N THR A 57 0.05 27.30 1.18
CA THR A 57 1.12 28.20 1.67
C THR A 57 1.71 27.73 3.00
N LEU A 58 0.87 27.21 3.92
CA LEU A 58 1.32 26.71 5.22
C LEU A 58 2.01 25.34 5.05
N ALA A 59 1.43 24.47 4.23
CA ALA A 59 2.04 23.18 3.90
C ALA A 59 3.42 23.34 3.26
N ARG A 60 3.59 24.32 2.36
CA ARG A 60 4.86 24.63 1.73
C ARG A 60 5.94 24.98 2.75
N ILE A 61 5.64 25.89 3.67
CA ILE A 61 6.58 26.30 4.72
C ILE A 61 6.94 25.12 5.63
N ALA A 62 5.95 24.29 5.98
CA ALA A 62 6.17 23.10 6.81
C ALA A 62 7.08 22.09 6.09
N PHE A 63 6.87 21.80 4.80
CA PHE A 63 7.72 20.90 4.03
C PHE A 63 9.14 21.43 3.83
N GLU A 64 9.31 22.74 3.60
CA GLU A 64 10.61 23.38 3.50
C GLU A 64 11.41 23.23 4.81
N ARG A 65 10.76 23.40 5.97
CA ARG A 65 11.39 23.23 7.29
C ARG A 65 11.73 21.78 7.61
N CYS A 66 10.89 20.83 7.16
CA CYS A 66 11.14 19.39 7.34
C CYS A 66 12.15 18.81 6.32
N GLY A 67 12.71 19.62 5.42
CA GLY A 67 13.66 19.16 4.41
C GLY A 67 13.04 18.38 3.25
N LYS A 68 11.71 18.31 3.15
CA LYS A 68 10.97 17.56 2.10
C LYS A 68 10.57 18.49 0.94
N LYS A 69 11.55 19.20 0.38
CA LYS A 69 11.33 20.21 -0.69
C LYS A 69 10.74 19.62 -1.96
N ASP A 70 10.95 18.33 -2.22
CA ASP A 70 10.47 17.61 -3.40
C ASP A 70 8.94 17.58 -3.52
N LEU A 71 8.23 17.76 -2.41
CA LEU A 71 6.76 17.80 -2.39
C LEU A 71 6.20 19.19 -2.76
N THR A 72 7.01 20.23 -2.68
CA THR A 72 6.58 21.62 -2.89
C THR A 72 5.99 21.90 -4.30
N PRO A 73 6.55 21.38 -5.41
CA PRO A 73 6.01 21.66 -6.76
C PRO A 73 4.62 21.07 -6.98
N PHE A 74 4.24 20.05 -6.20
CA PHE A 74 2.95 19.36 -6.33
C PHE A 74 1.82 20.00 -5.51
N LEU A 75 2.11 21.02 -4.71
CA LEU A 75 1.14 21.78 -3.91
C LEU A 75 0.31 22.76 -4.77
N LYS A 76 -0.42 22.22 -5.76
CA LYS A 76 -1.31 23.01 -6.63
C LYS A 76 -2.76 22.56 -6.47
N GLY A 77 -3.68 23.51 -6.28
CA GLY A 77 -5.13 23.23 -6.14
C GLY A 77 -5.54 22.88 -4.71
N GLN A 78 -6.67 22.17 -4.55
CA GLN A 78 -7.19 21.75 -3.26
C GLN A 78 -6.55 20.42 -2.86
N ILE A 79 -5.66 20.46 -1.88
CA ILE A 79 -4.85 19.29 -1.48
C ILE A 79 -5.23 18.80 -0.11
N GLY A 80 -5.45 17.48 -0.02
CA GLY A 80 -5.48 16.73 1.22
C GLY A 80 -4.16 16.00 1.42
N VAL A 81 -3.65 16.06 2.64
CA VAL A 81 -2.43 15.38 3.04
C VAL A 81 -2.79 14.20 3.94
N VAL A 82 -2.43 12.99 3.53
CA VAL A 82 -2.48 11.80 4.38
C VAL A 82 -1.13 11.59 5.00
N VAL A 83 -1.09 11.48 6.32
CA VAL A 83 0.13 11.27 7.10
C VAL A 83 0.08 9.91 7.78
N ALA A 84 1.08 9.08 7.51
CA ALA A 84 1.23 7.76 8.10
C ALA A 84 2.51 7.69 8.95
N HIS A 85 2.34 7.31 10.22
CA HIS A 85 3.45 7.20 11.17
C HIS A 85 3.99 5.77 11.29
N GLN A 86 3.14 4.76 11.17
CA GLN A 86 3.52 3.37 11.38
C GLN A 86 3.99 2.70 10.09
N GLU A 87 3.15 2.66 9.08
CA GLU A 87 3.40 2.03 7.78
C GLU A 87 3.30 3.06 6.66
N GLY A 88 4.42 3.36 6.01
CA GLY A 88 4.46 4.34 4.91
C GLY A 88 3.60 3.97 3.70
N MET A 89 3.36 2.67 3.45
CA MET A 89 2.62 2.18 2.29
C MET A 89 1.12 1.98 2.54
N ALA A 90 0.69 1.90 3.81
CA ALA A 90 -0.71 1.66 4.16
C ALA A 90 -1.72 2.66 3.54
N PRO A 91 -1.42 3.98 3.44
CA PRO A 91 -2.34 4.93 2.82
C PRO A 91 -2.62 4.64 1.35
N ALA A 92 -1.63 4.14 0.58
CA ALA A 92 -1.80 3.83 -0.83
C ALA A 92 -2.92 2.80 -1.05
N LYS A 93 -2.95 1.76 -0.22
CA LYS A 93 -3.96 0.71 -0.29
C LYS A 93 -5.36 1.23 0.02
N ILE A 94 -5.49 2.04 1.08
CA ILE A 94 -6.79 2.62 1.45
C ILE A 94 -7.32 3.56 0.38
N ILE A 95 -6.47 4.43 -0.15
CA ILE A 95 -6.85 5.37 -1.21
C ILE A 95 -7.31 4.59 -2.44
N ARG A 96 -6.61 3.53 -2.82
CA ARG A 96 -6.97 2.68 -3.95
C ARG A 96 -8.30 1.93 -3.74
N ASP A 97 -8.50 1.36 -2.57
CA ASP A 97 -9.75 0.66 -2.23
C ASP A 97 -10.92 1.66 -2.25
N PHE A 98 -10.74 2.85 -1.70
CA PHE A 98 -11.71 3.93 -1.76
C PHE A 98 -11.98 4.40 -3.19
N GLN A 99 -10.95 4.54 -4.03
CA GLN A 99 -11.12 4.85 -5.46
C GLN A 99 -11.94 3.79 -6.18
N LYS A 100 -11.71 2.50 -5.90
CA LYS A 100 -12.48 1.40 -6.48
C LYS A 100 -13.94 1.41 -6.04
N GLU A 101 -14.22 1.71 -4.77
CA GLU A 101 -15.59 1.85 -4.28
C GLU A 101 -16.31 3.02 -4.96
N CYS A 102 -15.65 4.17 -5.03
CA CYS A 102 -16.21 5.33 -5.70
C CYS A 102 -16.40 5.15 -7.21
N ALA A 103 -15.53 4.39 -7.87
CA ALA A 103 -15.63 4.10 -9.30
C ALA A 103 -16.84 3.21 -9.65
N LYS A 104 -17.37 2.42 -8.70
CA LYS A 104 -18.61 1.66 -8.88
C LYS A 104 -19.84 2.58 -8.96
N ASP A 105 -19.80 3.68 -8.22
CA ASP A 105 -20.94 4.62 -8.13
C ASP A 105 -20.94 5.66 -9.26
N ILE A 106 -19.77 6.06 -9.74
CA ILE A 106 -19.64 7.10 -10.77
C ILE A 106 -18.70 6.60 -11.87
N LYS A 107 -19.27 6.22 -13.00
CA LYS A 107 -18.52 5.87 -14.21
C LYS A 107 -17.79 7.13 -14.72
N ASN A 108 -16.47 7.04 -14.95
CA ASN A 108 -15.61 8.02 -15.62
C ASN A 108 -15.02 9.20 -14.82
N ILE A 109 -14.99 9.19 -13.49
CA ILE A 109 -14.26 10.23 -12.75
C ILE A 109 -13.27 9.53 -11.80
N GLU A 110 -11.98 9.77 -12.00
CA GLU A 110 -10.97 9.42 -10.99
C GLU A 110 -11.16 10.35 -9.77
N LEU A 111 -11.83 9.83 -8.76
CA LEU A 111 -12.01 10.53 -7.49
C LEU A 111 -10.75 10.33 -6.64
N LEU A 112 -10.26 11.41 -6.04
CA LEU A 112 -9.07 11.43 -5.18
C LEU A 112 -7.77 11.00 -5.89
N PRO A 113 -7.38 11.62 -7.03
CA PRO A 113 -6.11 11.28 -7.63
C PRO A 113 -4.96 11.62 -6.67
N VAL A 114 -4.04 10.69 -6.49
CA VAL A 114 -2.80 10.93 -5.75
C VAL A 114 -1.85 11.67 -6.68
N LYS A 115 -1.42 12.87 -6.29
CA LYS A 115 -0.44 13.65 -7.07
C LYS A 115 0.97 13.14 -6.86
N VAL A 116 1.29 12.88 -5.60
CA VAL A 116 2.63 12.46 -5.19
C VAL A 116 2.52 11.70 -3.86
N ALA A 117 3.37 10.71 -3.70
CA ALA A 117 3.58 10.01 -2.44
C ALA A 117 5.06 10.11 -2.05
N TYR A 118 5.31 10.41 -0.79
CA TYR A 118 6.64 10.38 -0.19
C TYR A 118 6.67 9.25 0.84
N VAL A 119 7.52 8.25 0.61
CA VAL A 119 7.62 7.07 1.46
C VAL A 119 9.09 6.77 1.72
N ASP A 120 9.47 6.68 2.98
CA ASP A 120 10.81 6.31 3.45
C ASP A 120 11.96 7.05 2.72
N GLY A 121 11.81 8.36 2.49
CA GLY A 121 12.83 9.18 1.84
C GLY A 121 12.75 9.26 0.32
N THR A 122 11.86 8.50 -0.31
CA THR A 122 11.71 8.46 -1.78
C THR A 122 10.38 9.07 -2.21
N THR A 123 10.42 9.85 -3.29
CA THR A 123 9.23 10.49 -3.86
C THR A 123 8.72 9.68 -5.05
N PHE A 124 7.45 9.28 -5.00
CA PHE A 124 6.76 8.53 -6.03
C PHE A 124 5.72 9.40 -6.75
N SER A 125 5.71 9.35 -8.07
CA SER A 125 4.67 10.02 -8.87
C SER A 125 3.29 9.36 -8.67
N GLY A 126 2.22 10.09 -8.92
CA GLY A 126 0.86 9.57 -8.79
C GLY A 126 0.60 8.26 -9.55
N LYS A 127 1.23 8.07 -10.72
CA LYS A 127 1.15 6.82 -11.49
C LYS A 127 1.82 5.63 -10.78
N ASP A 128 2.92 5.88 -10.09
CA ASP A 128 3.67 4.84 -9.37
C ASP A 128 3.02 4.50 -8.03
N THR A 129 2.19 5.41 -7.50
CA THR A 129 1.44 5.17 -6.26
C THR A 129 0.48 3.98 -6.38
N ALA A 130 -0.04 3.71 -7.58
CA ALA A 130 -0.86 2.52 -7.82
C ALA A 130 -0.07 1.22 -7.57
N ARG A 131 1.21 1.20 -7.91
CA ARG A 131 2.11 0.05 -7.64
C ARG A 131 2.41 -0.09 -6.15
N LEU A 132 2.51 1.02 -5.40
CA LEU A 132 2.69 0.98 -3.95
C LEU A 132 1.50 0.32 -3.24
N ALA A 133 0.30 0.47 -3.78
CA ALA A 133 -0.91 -0.16 -3.24
C ALA A 133 -0.94 -1.70 -3.43
N ASP A 134 -0.18 -2.24 -4.39
CA ASP A 134 -0.04 -3.68 -4.61
C ASP A 134 0.98 -4.34 -3.67
N ILE A 135 1.81 -3.54 -3.00
CA ILE A 135 2.81 -4.03 -2.07
C ILE A 135 2.12 -4.47 -0.77
N PRO A 136 2.28 -5.73 -0.34
CA PRO A 136 1.73 -6.20 0.92
C PRO A 136 2.42 -5.56 2.13
N SER A 137 1.87 -5.79 3.33
CA SER A 137 2.47 -5.30 4.57
C SER A 137 3.88 -5.87 4.79
N ARG A 138 4.68 -5.19 5.61
CA ARG A 138 6.06 -5.58 5.91
C ARG A 138 6.18 -7.01 6.42
N ASP A 139 5.24 -7.45 7.25
CA ASP A 139 5.24 -8.81 7.80
C ASP A 139 4.99 -9.87 6.72
N VAL A 140 4.11 -9.56 5.75
CA VAL A 140 3.85 -10.44 4.60
C VAL A 140 5.07 -10.50 3.68
N LEU A 141 5.76 -9.38 3.45
CA LEU A 141 7.01 -9.37 2.67
C LEU A 141 8.11 -10.18 3.34
N LEU A 142 8.25 -10.07 4.66
CA LEU A 142 9.21 -10.87 5.42
C LEU A 142 8.88 -12.37 5.36
N SER A 143 7.60 -12.74 5.48
CA SER A 143 7.17 -14.14 5.37
C SER A 143 7.41 -14.70 3.96
N GLN A 144 7.18 -13.90 2.90
CA GLN A 144 7.51 -14.28 1.53
C GLN A 144 9.00 -14.48 1.33
N LEU A 145 9.83 -13.58 1.88
CA LEU A 145 11.28 -13.70 1.83
C LEU A 145 11.76 -15.00 2.51
N LEU A 146 11.24 -15.29 3.70
CA LEU A 146 11.56 -16.53 4.41
C LEU A 146 11.13 -17.77 3.60
N GLY A 147 9.94 -17.74 2.99
CA GLY A 147 9.47 -18.80 2.11
C GLY A 147 10.38 -19.03 0.90
N VAL A 148 10.85 -17.97 0.26
CA VAL A 148 11.80 -18.05 -0.87
C VAL A 148 13.15 -18.62 -0.41
N LEU A 149 13.64 -18.24 0.75
CA LEU A 149 14.89 -18.78 1.31
C LEU A 149 14.79 -20.27 1.68
N GLN A 150 13.62 -20.74 2.12
CA GLN A 150 13.38 -22.14 2.44
C GLN A 150 13.05 -23.00 1.20
N ALA A 151 12.59 -22.39 0.11
CA ALA A 151 12.14 -23.08 -1.09
C ALA A 151 13.19 -24.05 -1.69
N PRO A 152 14.51 -23.73 -1.77
CA PRO A 152 15.51 -24.66 -2.30
C PRO A 152 15.60 -25.95 -1.49
N MET A 153 15.58 -25.84 -0.16
CA MET A 153 15.64 -27.01 0.72
C MET A 153 14.38 -27.89 0.60
N ALA A 154 13.21 -27.24 0.60
CA ALA A 154 11.94 -27.94 0.41
C ALA A 154 11.86 -28.64 -0.96
N LYS A 155 12.32 -27.96 -2.03
CA LYS A 155 12.38 -28.54 -3.37
C LYS A 155 13.32 -29.74 -3.44
N PHE A 156 14.51 -29.63 -2.82
CA PHE A 156 15.48 -30.73 -2.77
C PHE A 156 14.90 -31.96 -2.05
N ALA A 157 14.32 -31.76 -0.87
CA ALA A 157 13.67 -32.84 -0.15
C ALA A 157 12.48 -33.44 -0.93
N GLY A 158 11.70 -32.59 -1.60
CA GLY A 158 10.60 -33.01 -2.45
C GLY A 158 11.06 -33.83 -3.66
N THR A 159 12.17 -33.45 -4.33
CA THR A 159 12.72 -34.22 -5.46
C THR A 159 13.22 -35.60 -5.02
N LEU A 160 13.86 -35.70 -3.87
CA LEU A 160 14.27 -37.01 -3.33
C LEU A 160 13.07 -37.89 -3.03
N ASN A 161 12.02 -37.33 -2.41
CA ASN A 161 10.79 -38.06 -2.12
C ASN A 161 10.02 -38.43 -3.39
N SER A 162 10.06 -37.61 -4.44
CA SER A 162 9.34 -37.89 -5.69
C SER A 162 9.89 -39.11 -6.41
N VAL A 163 11.20 -39.38 -6.34
CA VAL A 163 11.82 -40.58 -6.93
C VAL A 163 11.26 -41.85 -6.20
N LEU A 164 11.22 -41.82 -4.88
CA LEU A 164 10.69 -42.96 -4.10
C LEU A 164 9.19 -43.18 -4.34
N THR A 165 8.40 -42.09 -4.35
CA THR A 165 6.95 -42.19 -4.61
C THR A 165 6.62 -42.61 -6.02
N THR A 166 7.41 -42.18 -7.02
CA THR A 166 7.24 -42.62 -8.39
C THR A 166 7.58 -44.10 -8.55
N PHE A 167 8.66 -44.57 -7.89
CA PHE A 167 9.03 -45.97 -7.90
C PHE A 167 7.96 -46.84 -7.24
N ALA A 168 7.49 -46.45 -6.05
CA ALA A 168 6.40 -47.18 -5.37
C ALA A 168 5.11 -47.19 -6.23
N GLY A 169 4.74 -46.06 -6.84
CA GLY A 169 3.57 -45.98 -7.69
C GLY A 169 3.67 -46.85 -8.96
N THR A 170 4.88 -47.00 -9.55
CA THR A 170 5.09 -47.91 -10.67
C THR A 170 4.96 -49.38 -10.26
N LEU A 171 5.46 -49.74 -9.09
CA LEU A 171 5.29 -51.09 -8.57
C LEU A 171 3.80 -51.42 -8.30
N ASP A 172 3.07 -50.48 -7.70
CA ASP A 172 1.61 -50.66 -7.50
C ASP A 172 0.85 -50.75 -8.82
N ALA A 173 1.23 -50.00 -9.83
CA ALA A 173 0.63 -50.09 -11.16
C ALA A 173 0.88 -51.46 -11.85
N VAL A 174 2.10 -51.98 -11.73
CA VAL A 174 2.45 -53.32 -12.22
C VAL A 174 1.68 -54.40 -11.49
N ARG A 175 1.56 -54.29 -10.15
CA ARG A 175 0.77 -55.21 -9.35
C ARG A 175 -0.69 -55.24 -9.77
N ARG A 176 -1.33 -54.07 -9.88
CA ARG A 176 -2.73 -53.96 -10.34
C ARG A 176 -2.93 -54.55 -11.72
N LYS A 177 -1.96 -54.36 -12.65
CA LYS A 177 -2.01 -54.92 -13.98
C LYS A 177 -1.94 -56.46 -13.99
N LYS A 178 -1.09 -57.05 -13.11
CA LYS A 178 -1.03 -58.50 -12.95
C LYS A 178 -2.27 -59.09 -12.27
N GLU A 179 -2.92 -58.36 -11.40
CA GLU A 179 -4.18 -58.77 -10.73
C GLU A 179 -5.38 -58.67 -11.69
N SER A 180 -5.30 -57.81 -12.75
CA SER A 180 -6.36 -57.62 -13.75
C SER A 180 -6.21 -58.49 -15.00
N GLU A 181 -5.05 -59.15 -15.23
CA GLU A 181 -4.87 -60.14 -16.28
C GLU A 181 -5.40 -61.51 -15.83
N PRO A 182 -6.37 -62.12 -16.54
CA PRO A 182 -6.84 -63.46 -16.21
C PRO A 182 -5.70 -64.48 -16.40
N PRO A 183 -5.64 -65.53 -15.56
CA PRO A 183 -4.60 -66.55 -15.68
C PRO A 183 -4.66 -67.17 -17.08
N THR A 184 -3.63 -66.91 -17.91
CA THR A 184 -3.42 -67.64 -19.15
C THR A 184 -3.08 -69.07 -18.79
N SER A 185 -4.07 -69.95 -18.96
CA SER A 185 -3.91 -71.41 -18.96
C SER A 185 -3.18 -71.85 -20.24
#